data_1904de9e6f43dbd66bbe8038e8a810e1
#
_entry.id   1904de9e6f43dbd66bbe8038e8a810e1
#
_cell.length_a   1.000
_cell.length_b   1.000
_cell.length_c   1.000
_cell.angle_alpha   90.00
_cell.angle_beta   90.00
_cell.angle_gamma   90.00
#
_symmetry.space_group_name_H-M   'P 1'
#
loop_
_entity.id
_entity.type
_entity.pdbx_description
1 polymer ?
#
loop_
_entity_poly.entity_id
_entity_poly.type
_entity_poly.pdbx_seq_one_letter_code
_entity_poly.pdbx_strand_id
1 'polypeptide(L)'
;METTALLVCVQVPEILSIIYIRMPTMQQDTLRHFLLEAVSLLALYHPGAVIDSLLQKQLPMDRYVHCPGPTDGQEPPPAPWRPGERLALPRASQVPEPGGSRGNFCSLAVTLRSCGGSWGGKFFVDHFLRVLMEKLKNLGSDQPRTSSAKPEADEEEAALEPLKMTRAISVVVSALRSPEAVQHLLPELLPVLLKQISATVGKEMPSSPLSTRGKLFLKGHASDDNPCRLSLETLEAVLRTCLDGKWLWLLRKQGAWAALEDPRAHHDGVCLLTGVLLRAGTISLPLVLVLTRWLDAPSANLRVTAAAFFAELMKEPALQEWRCLQPIARALLEKLRDSSSTVRQMAARGLGNLVSGAPEKLRKHKGAVLEALRRGLEDVAAAEVVAESLLALAKVVTELKGKAVGSTFRDIARATKGFFDAEQASLRSAAFTLYGVLAASATRRWRSFFTEELGSTWASLVLHLRDPDPGASMACQGALRLCAPFLGLRRVRQGLAVNTRLSAAELLGDVCSQLVRSCAPGRDGAAGPSPAPGEGGSG
;
A
#
# COMPACT_ATOMS: atom_id res chain seq x y z
N MET A 1 -30.73 27.50 -35.78
CA MET A 1 -30.32 26.17 -35.24
C MET A 1 -29.90 26.23 -33.78
N GLU A 2 -29.22 27.25 -33.29
CA GLU A 2 -28.84 27.36 -31.86
C GLU A 2 -30.02 27.49 -30.90
N THR A 3 -31.08 28.20 -31.27
CA THR A 3 -32.28 28.33 -30.41
C THR A 3 -33.06 27.04 -30.22
N THR A 4 -33.10 26.17 -31.22
CA THR A 4 -33.74 24.84 -31.14
C THR A 4 -32.95 23.86 -30.28
N ALA A 5 -31.61 23.90 -30.35
CA ALA A 5 -30.74 23.10 -29.51
C ALA A 5 -30.84 23.48 -28.03
N LEU A 6 -30.94 24.77 -27.72
CA LEU A 6 -31.15 25.26 -26.35
C LEU A 6 -32.53 24.86 -25.79
N LEU A 7 -33.57 24.91 -26.60
CA LEU A 7 -34.91 24.47 -26.17
C LEU A 7 -34.98 22.99 -25.85
N VAL A 8 -34.30 22.13 -26.63
CA VAL A 8 -34.24 20.70 -26.41
C VAL A 8 -33.44 20.38 -25.14
N CYS A 9 -32.34 21.08 -24.89
CA CYS A 9 -31.54 20.87 -23.65
C CYS A 9 -32.33 21.21 -22.37
N VAL A 10 -33.24 22.17 -22.42
CA VAL A 10 -34.13 22.52 -21.29
C VAL A 10 -35.21 21.47 -21.07
N GLN A 11 -35.68 20.82 -22.12
CA GLN A 11 -36.74 19.80 -22.04
C GLN A 11 -36.25 18.38 -21.68
N VAL A 12 -34.99 18.05 -21.92
CA VAL A 12 -34.43 16.71 -21.64
C VAL A 12 -34.59 16.30 -20.18
N PRO A 13 -34.34 17.11 -19.16
CA PRO A 13 -34.53 16.77 -17.75
C PRO A 13 -35.99 16.45 -17.43
N GLU A 14 -36.94 17.18 -18.01
CA GLU A 14 -38.38 16.95 -17.80
C GLU A 14 -38.82 15.65 -18.43
N ILE A 15 -38.42 15.37 -19.67
CA ILE A 15 -38.71 14.13 -20.38
C ILE A 15 -38.16 12.94 -19.60
N LEU A 16 -36.91 12.99 -19.17
CA LEU A 16 -36.29 11.95 -18.35
C LEU A 16 -37.01 11.76 -17.02
N SER A 17 -37.46 12.86 -16.40
CA SER A 17 -38.23 12.79 -15.16
C SER A 17 -39.52 12.00 -15.34
N ILE A 18 -40.27 12.27 -16.40
CA ILE A 18 -41.50 11.56 -16.73
C ILE A 18 -41.22 10.07 -17.02
N ILE A 19 -40.20 9.79 -17.81
CA ILE A 19 -39.80 8.41 -18.14
C ILE A 19 -39.46 7.61 -16.86
N TYR A 20 -38.64 8.16 -15.98
CA TYR A 20 -38.21 7.46 -14.75
C TYR A 20 -39.33 7.28 -13.73
N ILE A 21 -40.31 8.19 -13.67
CA ILE A 21 -41.49 8.05 -12.80
C ILE A 21 -42.44 6.97 -13.35
N ARG A 22 -42.61 6.91 -14.67
CA ARG A 22 -43.58 6.01 -15.31
C ARG A 22 -43.04 4.59 -15.50
N MET A 23 -41.76 4.42 -15.77
CA MET A 23 -41.16 3.13 -16.11
C MET A 23 -41.38 2.03 -15.06
N PRO A 24 -41.30 2.28 -13.73
CA PRO A 24 -41.55 1.26 -12.71
C PRO A 24 -42.99 0.77 -12.68
N THR A 25 -43.97 1.60 -13.10
CA THR A 25 -45.40 1.30 -13.05
C THR A 25 -45.89 0.58 -14.31
N MET A 26 -45.06 0.50 -15.34
CA MET A 26 -45.47 -0.14 -16.62
C MET A 26 -45.33 -1.66 -16.53
N GLN A 27 -46.41 -2.35 -16.91
CA GLN A 27 -46.45 -3.81 -16.96
C GLN A 27 -46.13 -4.39 -18.33
N GLN A 28 -46.22 -3.56 -19.41
CA GLN A 28 -45.95 -4.01 -20.78
C GLN A 28 -44.48 -3.87 -21.13
N ASP A 29 -43.83 -4.98 -21.45
CA ASP A 29 -42.40 -5.01 -21.78
C ASP A 29 -42.08 -4.26 -23.08
N THR A 30 -42.99 -4.20 -24.04
CA THR A 30 -42.82 -3.45 -25.29
C THR A 30 -42.73 -1.95 -25.04
N LEU A 31 -43.58 -1.41 -24.15
CA LEU A 31 -43.52 0.01 -23.74
C LEU A 31 -42.28 0.32 -22.93
N ARG A 32 -41.84 -0.58 -22.04
CA ARG A 32 -40.58 -0.45 -21.35
C ARG A 32 -39.40 -0.37 -22.31
N HIS A 33 -39.39 -1.27 -23.32
CA HIS A 33 -38.33 -1.29 -24.31
C HIS A 33 -38.29 0.00 -25.13
N PHE A 34 -39.43 0.51 -25.55
CA PHE A 34 -39.54 1.79 -26.23
C PHE A 34 -39.00 2.98 -25.39
N LEU A 35 -39.34 3.03 -24.09
CA LEU A 35 -38.82 4.06 -23.22
C LEU A 35 -37.29 3.95 -22.98
N LEU A 36 -36.76 2.74 -22.90
CA LEU A 36 -35.32 2.51 -22.80
C LEU A 36 -34.61 2.96 -24.09
N GLU A 37 -35.19 2.73 -25.24
CA GLU A 37 -34.69 3.20 -26.53
C GLU A 37 -34.71 4.72 -26.61
N ALA A 38 -35.78 5.38 -26.15
CA ALA A 38 -35.86 6.83 -26.06
C ALA A 38 -34.79 7.43 -25.15
N VAL A 39 -34.52 6.83 -23.98
CA VAL A 39 -33.43 7.25 -23.09
C VAL A 39 -32.06 7.08 -23.78
N SER A 40 -31.88 5.99 -24.52
CA SER A 40 -30.65 5.73 -25.25
C SER A 40 -30.39 6.78 -26.35
N LEU A 41 -31.42 7.16 -27.08
CA LEU A 41 -31.35 8.22 -28.09
C LEU A 41 -31.06 9.59 -27.44
N LEU A 42 -31.73 9.93 -26.34
CA LEU A 42 -31.43 11.15 -25.61
C LEU A 42 -29.98 11.19 -25.10
N ALA A 43 -29.46 10.07 -24.57
CA ALA A 43 -28.08 9.97 -24.13
C ALA A 43 -27.06 10.10 -25.27
N LEU A 44 -27.42 9.63 -26.47
CA LEU A 44 -26.59 9.73 -27.66
C LEU A 44 -26.50 11.18 -28.19
N TYR A 45 -27.65 11.86 -28.29
CA TYR A 45 -27.73 13.18 -28.90
C TYR A 45 -27.52 14.34 -27.91
N HIS A 46 -27.84 14.14 -26.63
CA HIS A 46 -27.76 15.17 -25.58
C HIS A 46 -27.09 14.64 -24.30
N PRO A 47 -25.84 14.10 -24.38
CA PRO A 47 -25.18 13.42 -23.26
C PRO A 47 -25.03 14.32 -22.03
N GLY A 48 -24.70 15.59 -22.20
CA GLY A 48 -24.53 16.54 -21.11
C GLY A 48 -25.82 16.77 -20.33
N ALA A 49 -26.94 17.04 -21.02
CA ALA A 49 -28.24 17.26 -20.37
C ALA A 49 -28.77 16.00 -19.65
N VAL A 50 -28.51 14.81 -20.19
CA VAL A 50 -28.85 13.52 -19.54
C VAL A 50 -28.01 13.33 -18.28
N ILE A 51 -26.71 13.59 -18.35
CA ILE A 51 -25.79 13.47 -17.21
C ILE A 51 -26.20 14.45 -16.10
N ASP A 52 -26.44 15.70 -16.43
CA ASP A 52 -26.85 16.71 -15.46
C ASP A 52 -28.21 16.36 -14.80
N SER A 53 -29.17 15.88 -15.59
CA SER A 53 -30.43 15.38 -15.06
C SER A 53 -30.27 14.19 -14.11
N LEU A 54 -29.37 13.25 -14.40
CA LEU A 54 -29.06 12.11 -13.55
C LEU A 54 -28.37 12.53 -12.24
N LEU A 55 -27.51 13.54 -12.31
CA LEU A 55 -26.77 14.02 -11.16
C LEU A 55 -27.59 14.94 -10.27
N GLN A 56 -28.55 15.70 -10.82
CA GLN A 56 -29.48 16.53 -10.06
C GLN A 56 -30.51 15.70 -9.26
N LYS A 57 -30.90 14.52 -9.76
CA LYS A 57 -31.73 13.61 -8.97
C LYS A 57 -30.86 13.01 -7.88
N GLN A 58 -31.38 13.02 -6.65
CA GLN A 58 -30.72 12.37 -5.52
C GLN A 58 -30.37 10.94 -5.93
N LEU A 59 -29.08 10.69 -6.15
CA LEU A 59 -28.59 9.33 -6.35
C LEU A 59 -28.95 8.57 -5.10
N PRO A 60 -29.75 7.48 -5.18
CA PRO A 60 -30.20 6.80 -3.99
C PRO A 60 -28.97 6.33 -3.21
N MET A 61 -28.77 6.94 -2.05
CA MET A 61 -27.84 6.42 -1.02
C MET A 61 -28.48 5.19 -0.35
N ASP A 62 -29.66 4.77 -0.83
CA ASP A 62 -30.39 3.63 -0.30
C ASP A 62 -29.60 2.34 -0.51
N ARG A 63 -29.41 1.65 0.59
CA ARG A 63 -28.63 0.43 0.81
C ARG A 63 -29.11 -0.81 0.02
N TYR A 64 -30.09 -0.67 -0.88
CA TYR A 64 -30.78 -1.78 -1.56
C TYR A 64 -30.74 -1.66 -3.08
N VAL A 65 -29.56 -1.48 -3.68
CA VAL A 65 -29.32 -2.04 -4.98
C VAL A 65 -28.39 -3.24 -4.78
N HIS A 66 -28.89 -4.22 -4.06
CA HIS A 66 -28.40 -5.58 -4.25
C HIS A 66 -28.82 -5.95 -5.67
N CYS A 67 -27.95 -5.79 -6.65
CA CYS A 67 -28.00 -6.63 -7.81
C CYS A 67 -27.91 -8.05 -7.23
N PRO A 68 -28.90 -8.94 -7.47
CA PRO A 68 -28.73 -10.31 -7.05
C PRO A 68 -27.46 -10.80 -7.76
N GLY A 69 -26.36 -10.84 -7.02
CA GLY A 69 -25.25 -11.69 -7.36
C GLY A 69 -25.83 -13.11 -7.49
N PRO A 70 -25.20 -14.01 -8.21
CA PRO A 70 -25.63 -15.40 -8.23
C PRO A 70 -25.82 -15.82 -6.76
N THR A 71 -27.04 -16.25 -6.43
CA THR A 71 -27.46 -16.73 -5.11
C THR A 71 -26.32 -17.47 -4.44
N ASP A 72 -26.05 -17.12 -3.18
CA ASP A 72 -25.20 -17.85 -2.25
C ASP A 72 -25.69 -19.31 -2.11
N GLY A 73 -25.46 -20.11 -3.15
CA GLY A 73 -25.29 -21.53 -3.00
C GLY A 73 -23.93 -21.71 -2.38
N GLN A 74 -23.89 -22.23 -1.17
CA GLN A 74 -22.69 -22.69 -0.50
C GLN A 74 -21.77 -23.38 -1.52
N GLU A 75 -20.74 -22.67 -1.99
CA GLU A 75 -19.65 -23.35 -2.68
C GLU A 75 -18.95 -24.24 -1.65
N PRO A 76 -18.81 -25.54 -1.94
CA PRO A 76 -17.96 -26.40 -1.14
C PRO A 76 -16.54 -25.83 -1.16
N PRO A 77 -15.76 -26.02 -0.09
CA PRO A 77 -14.40 -25.49 -0.01
C PRO A 77 -13.60 -26.01 -1.23
N PRO A 78 -12.82 -25.14 -1.90
CA PRO A 78 -12.08 -25.54 -3.09
C PRO A 78 -11.13 -26.68 -2.74
N ALA A 79 -11.21 -27.75 -3.50
CA ALA A 79 -10.30 -28.88 -3.43
C ALA A 79 -8.85 -28.39 -3.62
N PRO A 80 -7.85 -29.03 -2.97
CA PRO A 80 -6.46 -28.61 -3.09
C PRO A 80 -6.00 -28.73 -4.54
N TRP A 81 -5.46 -27.60 -5.04
CA TRP A 81 -4.98 -27.44 -6.40
C TRP A 81 -3.94 -28.51 -6.78
N ARG A 82 -4.20 -29.27 -7.85
CA ARG A 82 -3.21 -30.15 -8.48
C ARG A 82 -2.72 -29.52 -9.79
N PRO A 83 -1.41 -29.44 -10.04
CA PRO A 83 -0.89 -28.89 -11.30
C PRO A 83 -1.23 -29.84 -12.47
N GLY A 84 -1.96 -29.35 -13.44
CA GLY A 84 -2.22 -30.08 -14.69
C GLY A 84 -3.68 -30.14 -15.17
N GLU A 85 -4.66 -29.78 -14.37
CA GLU A 85 -6.06 -29.79 -14.82
C GLU A 85 -6.49 -28.44 -15.42
N ARG A 86 -6.92 -28.49 -16.69
CA ARG A 86 -7.57 -27.36 -17.37
C ARG A 86 -8.95 -27.15 -16.77
N LEU A 87 -9.17 -25.98 -16.16
CA LEU A 87 -10.49 -25.55 -15.71
C LEU A 87 -11.43 -25.42 -16.92
N ALA A 88 -12.41 -26.29 -16.97
CA ALA A 88 -13.56 -26.16 -17.87
C ALA A 88 -14.44 -25.00 -17.38
N LEU A 89 -14.64 -23.99 -18.22
CA LEU A 89 -15.59 -22.90 -17.98
C LEU A 89 -17.01 -23.47 -17.89
N PRO A 90 -17.82 -23.13 -16.87
CA PRO A 90 -19.22 -23.53 -16.85
C PRO A 90 -19.95 -22.84 -18.00
N ARG A 91 -20.67 -23.66 -18.78
CA ARG A 91 -21.57 -23.21 -19.84
C ARG A 91 -22.66 -22.32 -19.27
N ALA A 92 -22.92 -21.20 -19.94
CA ALA A 92 -24.05 -20.34 -19.71
C ALA A 92 -25.36 -21.14 -19.72
N SER A 93 -25.94 -21.42 -18.57
CA SER A 93 -27.26 -21.99 -18.42
C SER A 93 -28.21 -20.92 -17.84
N GLN A 94 -29.20 -20.61 -18.67
CA GLN A 94 -30.54 -20.11 -18.40
C GLN A 94 -30.72 -19.18 -17.17
N VAL A 95 -30.95 -17.92 -17.50
CA VAL A 95 -31.46 -16.88 -16.59
C VAL A 95 -32.82 -17.30 -16.05
N PRO A 96 -33.04 -17.42 -14.72
CA PRO A 96 -34.37 -17.57 -14.16
C PRO A 96 -35.13 -16.24 -14.29
N GLU A 97 -36.38 -16.32 -14.73
CA GLU A 97 -37.32 -15.20 -14.79
C GLU A 97 -37.53 -14.58 -13.39
N PRO A 98 -37.58 -13.24 -13.24
CA PRO A 98 -37.77 -12.61 -11.96
C PRO A 98 -39.23 -12.62 -11.52
N GLY A 99 -39.58 -13.57 -10.67
CA GLY A 99 -40.79 -13.50 -9.87
C GLY A 99 -40.75 -12.36 -8.87
N GLY A 100 -41.65 -11.42 -9.02
CA GLY A 100 -42.15 -10.39 -8.14
C GLY A 100 -41.35 -9.94 -6.91
N SER A 101 -40.54 -8.89 -7.05
CA SER A 101 -40.23 -7.97 -5.97
C SER A 101 -40.17 -6.56 -6.55
N ARG A 102 -40.91 -5.61 -5.95
CA ARG A 102 -40.91 -4.19 -6.31
C ARG A 102 -39.53 -3.58 -6.03
N GLY A 103 -38.56 -3.79 -6.92
CA GLY A 103 -37.26 -3.17 -6.85
C GLY A 103 -37.33 -1.72 -7.32
N ASN A 104 -36.91 -0.78 -6.51
CA ASN A 104 -36.68 0.61 -6.89
C ASN A 104 -35.62 0.61 -8.02
N PHE A 105 -36.07 0.86 -9.25
CA PHE A 105 -35.19 0.98 -10.41
C PHE A 105 -34.36 2.26 -10.26
N CYS A 106 -33.05 2.11 -10.01
CA CYS A 106 -32.13 3.22 -10.10
C CYS A 106 -32.13 3.75 -11.55
N SER A 107 -32.59 4.98 -11.76
CA SER A 107 -32.67 5.62 -13.08
C SER A 107 -31.34 5.56 -13.85
N LEU A 108 -30.22 5.65 -13.13
CA LEU A 108 -28.88 5.52 -13.68
C LEU A 108 -28.61 4.11 -14.23
N ALA A 109 -28.91 3.07 -13.47
CA ALA A 109 -28.73 1.68 -13.94
C ALA A 109 -29.61 1.34 -15.14
N VAL A 110 -30.81 1.92 -15.18
CA VAL A 110 -31.74 1.78 -16.33
C VAL A 110 -31.15 2.43 -17.57
N THR A 111 -30.68 3.69 -17.47
CA THR A 111 -30.07 4.42 -18.59
C THR A 111 -28.84 3.67 -19.15
N LEU A 112 -27.98 3.18 -18.26
CA LEU A 112 -26.76 2.47 -18.67
C LEU A 112 -27.04 1.13 -19.34
N ARG A 113 -28.05 0.38 -18.88
CA ARG A 113 -28.46 -0.88 -19.52
C ARG A 113 -29.03 -0.64 -20.92
N SER A 114 -29.78 0.44 -21.12
CA SER A 114 -30.31 0.80 -22.42
C SER A 114 -29.23 1.25 -23.40
N CYS A 115 -28.21 1.96 -22.90
CA CYS A 115 -27.09 2.43 -23.73
C CYS A 115 -26.04 1.35 -24.05
N GLY A 116 -25.95 0.26 -23.26
CA GLY A 116 -24.81 -0.69 -23.26
C GLY A 116 -24.65 -1.58 -24.49
N GLY A 117 -25.54 -1.53 -25.49
CA GLY A 117 -25.50 -2.38 -26.70
C GLY A 117 -25.06 -1.69 -27.98
N SER A 118 -24.98 -0.37 -28.05
CA SER A 118 -24.67 0.39 -29.25
C SER A 118 -23.33 1.14 -29.16
N TRP A 119 -22.79 1.53 -30.33
CA TRP A 119 -21.60 2.41 -30.41
C TRP A 119 -21.78 3.72 -29.65
N GLY A 120 -22.98 4.31 -29.69
CA GLY A 120 -23.32 5.51 -28.93
C GLY A 120 -23.28 5.31 -27.41
N GLY A 121 -23.60 4.10 -26.94
CA GLY A 121 -23.55 3.77 -25.51
C GLY A 121 -22.14 3.77 -24.93
N LYS A 122 -21.14 3.28 -25.67
CA LYS A 122 -19.73 3.34 -25.24
C LYS A 122 -19.25 4.78 -25.06
N PHE A 123 -19.59 5.65 -26.00
CA PHE A 123 -19.26 7.06 -25.95
C PHE A 123 -19.93 7.77 -24.76
N PHE A 124 -21.21 7.51 -24.53
CA PHE A 124 -21.94 8.06 -23.38
C PHE A 124 -21.32 7.65 -22.05
N VAL A 125 -20.98 6.38 -21.90
CA VAL A 125 -20.36 5.85 -20.67
C VAL A 125 -18.99 6.47 -20.43
N ASP A 126 -18.15 6.54 -21.46
CA ASP A 126 -16.83 7.18 -21.37
C ASP A 126 -16.98 8.65 -20.94
N HIS A 127 -17.85 9.40 -21.59
CA HIS A 127 -18.12 10.78 -21.27
C HIS A 127 -18.66 10.93 -19.85
N PHE A 128 -19.61 10.08 -19.44
CA PHE A 128 -20.17 10.11 -18.10
C PHE A 128 -19.14 9.82 -17.00
N LEU A 129 -18.29 8.82 -17.17
CA LEU A 129 -17.20 8.54 -16.23
C LEU A 129 -16.22 9.71 -16.14
N ARG A 130 -15.89 10.36 -17.27
CA ARG A 130 -15.03 11.54 -17.27
C ARG A 130 -15.65 12.72 -16.52
N VAL A 131 -16.94 12.98 -16.70
CA VAL A 131 -17.66 14.02 -15.95
C VAL A 131 -17.67 13.74 -14.46
N LEU A 132 -17.93 12.48 -14.04
CA LEU A 132 -17.88 12.09 -12.62
C LEU A 132 -16.48 12.26 -12.04
N MET A 133 -15.45 11.83 -12.76
CA MET A 133 -14.05 11.99 -12.34
C MET A 133 -13.67 13.47 -12.21
N GLU A 134 -14.07 14.30 -13.15
CA GLU A 134 -13.78 15.73 -13.13
C GLU A 134 -14.46 16.44 -11.94
N LYS A 135 -15.73 16.11 -11.69
CA LYS A 135 -16.44 16.61 -10.49
C LYS A 135 -15.74 16.16 -9.21
N LEU A 136 -15.31 14.90 -9.09
CA LEU A 136 -14.56 14.40 -7.93
C LEU A 136 -13.20 15.10 -7.75
N LYS A 137 -12.49 15.40 -8.84
CA LYS A 137 -11.23 16.14 -8.79
C LYS A 137 -11.45 17.55 -8.23
N ASN A 138 -12.51 18.23 -8.69
CA ASN A 138 -12.82 19.61 -8.33
C ASN A 138 -13.37 19.75 -6.90
N LEU A 139 -14.18 18.79 -6.42
CA LEU A 139 -14.69 18.77 -5.05
C LEU A 139 -13.60 18.57 -3.99
N GLY A 140 -12.43 18.08 -4.37
CA GLY A 140 -11.30 17.87 -3.47
C GLY A 140 -10.19 18.92 -3.56
N SER A 141 -10.36 20.00 -4.34
CA SER A 141 -9.40 21.11 -4.35
C SER A 141 -9.74 22.04 -3.19
N ASP A 142 -8.82 22.14 -2.21
CA ASP A 142 -8.85 23.10 -1.10
C ASP A 142 -8.74 24.54 -1.67
N GLN A 143 -9.79 25.06 -2.24
CA GLN A 143 -9.91 26.51 -2.34
C GLN A 143 -10.35 27.04 -0.97
N PRO A 144 -9.65 28.02 -0.38
CA PRO A 144 -10.13 28.68 0.81
C PRO A 144 -11.50 29.29 0.48
N ARG A 145 -12.56 28.64 0.97
CA ARG A 145 -13.91 29.18 0.85
C ARG A 145 -13.93 30.48 1.63
N THR A 146 -14.05 31.59 0.89
CA THR A 146 -14.30 32.91 1.49
C THR A 146 -15.50 32.79 2.43
N SER A 147 -15.27 33.12 3.68
CA SER A 147 -16.21 33.09 4.78
C SER A 147 -17.48 33.90 4.47
N SER A 148 -18.51 33.24 4.00
CA SER A 148 -19.88 33.70 4.18
C SER A 148 -20.57 32.57 4.96
N ALA A 149 -21.13 32.90 6.11
CA ALA A 149 -21.85 31.97 6.98
C ALA A 149 -22.96 31.28 6.18
N LYS A 150 -22.69 30.06 5.70
CA LYS A 150 -23.70 29.17 5.14
C LYS A 150 -24.32 28.34 6.25
N PRO A 151 -25.63 28.03 6.20
CA PRO A 151 -26.25 27.16 7.17
C PRO A 151 -25.60 25.77 7.20
N GLU A 152 -25.51 25.16 8.37
CA GLU A 152 -24.89 23.83 8.62
C GLU A 152 -25.38 22.73 7.68
N ALA A 153 -26.62 22.80 7.23
CA ALA A 153 -27.22 21.86 6.27
C ALA A 153 -26.54 21.86 4.88
N ASP A 154 -26.03 23.01 4.42
CA ASP A 154 -25.32 23.11 3.14
C ASP A 154 -23.91 22.52 3.21
N GLU A 155 -23.27 22.52 4.40
CA GLU A 155 -21.97 21.91 4.61
C GLU A 155 -22.04 20.39 4.66
N GLU A 156 -23.08 19.83 5.28
CA GLU A 156 -23.33 18.38 5.32
C GLU A 156 -23.64 17.83 3.92
N GLU A 157 -24.45 18.53 3.14
CA GLU A 157 -24.74 18.13 1.76
C GLU A 157 -23.48 18.19 0.87
N ALA A 158 -22.66 19.20 1.03
CA ALA A 158 -21.38 19.32 0.33
C ALA A 158 -20.39 18.20 0.69
N ALA A 159 -20.42 17.69 1.91
CA ALA A 159 -19.60 16.55 2.34
C ALA A 159 -20.09 15.22 1.74
N LEU A 160 -21.36 15.08 1.40
CA LEU A 160 -21.94 13.89 0.78
C LEU A 160 -21.71 13.83 -0.74
N GLU A 161 -21.49 14.97 -1.41
CA GLU A 161 -21.32 15.02 -2.87
C GLU A 161 -20.22 14.10 -3.41
N PRO A 162 -19.00 14.04 -2.83
CA PRO A 162 -17.96 13.12 -3.29
C PRO A 162 -18.38 11.64 -3.17
N LEU A 163 -19.16 11.30 -2.13
CA LEU A 163 -19.65 9.93 -1.92
C LEU A 163 -20.74 9.57 -2.93
N LYS A 164 -21.64 10.50 -3.26
CA LYS A 164 -22.64 10.33 -4.33
C LYS A 164 -21.95 10.07 -5.67
N MET A 165 -20.92 10.84 -6.02
CA MET A 165 -20.15 10.65 -7.25
C MET A 165 -19.41 9.30 -7.26
N THR A 166 -18.81 8.91 -6.14
CA THR A 166 -18.13 7.61 -5.99
C THR A 166 -19.12 6.45 -6.18
N ARG A 167 -20.32 6.56 -5.57
CA ARG A 167 -21.38 5.57 -5.77
C ARG A 167 -21.86 5.50 -7.21
N ALA A 168 -21.98 6.64 -7.89
CA ALA A 168 -22.34 6.68 -9.30
C ALA A 168 -21.31 5.92 -10.15
N ILE A 169 -20.00 6.11 -9.92
CA ILE A 169 -18.94 5.34 -10.60
C ILE A 169 -19.13 3.84 -10.38
N SER A 170 -19.38 3.41 -9.13
CA SER A 170 -19.61 2.00 -8.79
C SER A 170 -20.78 1.40 -9.59
N VAL A 171 -21.91 2.11 -9.66
CA VAL A 171 -23.10 1.69 -10.39
C VAL A 171 -22.82 1.61 -11.90
N VAL A 172 -22.14 2.62 -12.45
CA VAL A 172 -21.76 2.66 -13.88
C VAL A 172 -20.90 1.45 -14.23
N VAL A 173 -19.81 1.25 -13.48
CA VAL A 173 -18.85 0.16 -13.74
C VAL A 173 -19.52 -1.22 -13.59
N SER A 174 -20.39 -1.40 -12.59
CA SER A 174 -21.11 -2.66 -12.37
C SER A 174 -22.17 -2.95 -13.42
N ALA A 175 -22.71 -1.92 -14.08
CA ALA A 175 -23.72 -2.08 -15.14
C ALA A 175 -23.12 -2.40 -16.51
N LEU A 176 -21.82 -2.19 -16.69
CA LEU A 176 -21.15 -2.39 -17.99
C LEU A 176 -20.94 -3.87 -18.31
N ARG A 177 -21.27 -4.23 -19.56
CA ARG A 177 -21.03 -5.58 -20.10
C ARG A 177 -19.64 -5.73 -20.74
N SER A 178 -19.02 -4.62 -21.15
CA SER A 178 -17.72 -4.60 -21.82
C SER A 178 -16.65 -3.98 -20.91
N PRO A 179 -15.57 -4.69 -20.60
CA PRO A 179 -14.48 -4.19 -19.76
C PRO A 179 -13.66 -3.08 -20.45
N GLU A 180 -13.65 -3.04 -21.77
CA GLU A 180 -12.80 -2.15 -22.57
C GLU A 180 -13.01 -0.66 -22.23
N ALA A 181 -14.29 -0.28 -22.00
CA ALA A 181 -14.64 1.10 -21.66
C ALA A 181 -14.03 1.59 -20.33
N VAL A 182 -13.77 0.69 -19.39
CA VAL A 182 -13.17 1.01 -18.09
C VAL A 182 -11.66 0.85 -18.12
N GLN A 183 -11.16 -0.14 -18.87
CA GLN A 183 -9.72 -0.44 -18.92
C GLN A 183 -8.89 0.75 -19.44
N HIS A 184 -9.33 1.45 -20.47
CA HIS A 184 -8.59 2.60 -20.99
C HIS A 184 -8.67 3.83 -20.07
N LEU A 185 -9.71 3.92 -19.21
CA LEU A 185 -9.86 4.97 -18.20
C LEU A 185 -9.18 4.64 -16.87
N LEU A 186 -8.69 3.42 -16.69
CA LEU A 186 -8.05 3.00 -15.43
C LEU A 186 -6.93 3.95 -14.97
N PRO A 187 -6.03 4.46 -15.84
CA PRO A 187 -5.00 5.41 -15.44
C PRO A 187 -5.52 6.72 -14.85
N GLU A 188 -6.74 7.12 -15.21
CA GLU A 188 -7.41 8.31 -14.70
C GLU A 188 -8.32 8.02 -13.51
N LEU A 189 -9.01 6.87 -13.49
CA LEU A 189 -9.90 6.43 -12.41
C LEU A 189 -9.12 6.10 -11.13
N LEU A 190 -7.99 5.41 -11.27
CA LEU A 190 -7.22 4.92 -10.13
C LEU A 190 -6.77 6.06 -9.19
N PRO A 191 -6.15 7.17 -9.67
CA PRO A 191 -5.78 8.27 -8.77
C PRO A 191 -7.00 8.95 -8.14
N VAL A 192 -8.12 9.06 -8.86
CA VAL A 192 -9.35 9.67 -8.30
C VAL A 192 -9.89 8.83 -7.15
N LEU A 193 -9.97 7.51 -7.31
CA LEU A 193 -10.43 6.60 -6.27
C LEU A 193 -9.45 6.51 -5.10
N LEU A 194 -8.14 6.48 -5.35
CA LEU A 194 -7.13 6.54 -4.29
C LEU A 194 -7.21 7.83 -3.49
N LYS A 195 -7.46 8.98 -4.15
CA LYS A 195 -7.69 10.26 -3.48
C LYS A 195 -8.91 10.18 -2.57
N GLN A 196 -10.01 9.60 -3.07
CA GLN A 196 -11.24 9.45 -2.30
C GLN A 196 -11.05 8.52 -1.10
N ILE A 197 -10.36 7.38 -1.26
CA ILE A 197 -10.01 6.49 -0.15
C ILE A 197 -9.17 7.24 0.89
N SER A 198 -8.11 7.93 0.46
CA SER A 198 -7.25 8.73 1.36
C SER A 198 -8.01 9.84 2.09
N ALA A 199 -9.04 10.41 1.46
CA ALA A 199 -9.87 11.45 2.04
C ALA A 199 -10.89 10.91 3.05
N THR A 200 -11.28 9.64 2.94
CA THR A 200 -12.34 9.01 3.75
C THR A 200 -11.83 8.04 4.81
N VAL A 201 -10.58 7.57 4.71
CA VAL A 201 -9.99 6.67 5.70
C VAL A 201 -10.00 7.29 7.10
N GLY A 202 -10.55 6.56 8.07
CA GLY A 202 -10.68 7.01 9.46
C GLY A 202 -11.78 8.06 9.71
N LYS A 203 -12.61 8.35 8.71
CA LYS A 203 -13.75 9.27 8.87
C LYS A 203 -15.06 8.51 9.05
N GLU A 204 -15.94 9.07 9.85
CA GLU A 204 -17.33 8.62 9.99
C GLU A 204 -18.20 9.24 8.90
N MET A 205 -19.36 8.61 8.62
CA MET A 205 -20.34 9.18 7.70
C MET A 205 -20.90 10.49 8.26
N PRO A 206 -21.04 11.53 7.42
CA PRO A 206 -21.75 12.74 7.80
C PRO A 206 -23.18 12.40 8.28
N SER A 207 -23.58 12.95 9.42
CA SER A 207 -24.90 12.72 9.99
C SER A 207 -25.95 13.48 9.17
N SER A 208 -26.87 12.80 8.49
CA SER A 208 -27.96 13.49 7.78
C SER A 208 -29.06 13.86 8.78
N PRO A 209 -29.52 15.13 8.84
CA PRO A 209 -30.59 15.57 9.72
C PRO A 209 -31.94 14.89 9.45
N LEU A 210 -32.13 14.31 8.26
CA LEU A 210 -33.31 13.49 7.90
C LEU A 210 -33.30 12.09 8.56
N SER A 211 -32.19 11.65 9.12
CA SER A 211 -32.04 10.33 9.74
C SER A 211 -32.68 10.21 11.12
N THR A 212 -33.03 11.32 11.79
CA THR A 212 -33.63 11.29 13.15
C THR A 212 -35.05 10.74 13.15
N ARG A 213 -35.78 10.85 12.05
CA ARG A 213 -37.16 10.28 11.94
C ARG A 213 -37.21 8.81 11.53
N GLY A 214 -36.12 8.28 10.91
CA GLY A 214 -36.02 6.89 10.45
C GLY A 214 -35.37 5.92 11.44
N LYS A 215 -34.67 6.42 12.46
CA LYS A 215 -33.94 5.58 13.46
C LYS A 215 -34.82 4.72 14.35
N LEU A 216 -36.15 4.96 14.39
CA LEU A 216 -37.07 4.19 15.24
C LEU A 216 -37.42 2.80 14.68
N PHE A 217 -37.13 2.48 13.43
CA PHE A 217 -37.57 1.24 12.78
C PHE A 217 -36.46 0.28 12.27
N LEU A 218 -35.18 0.64 12.40
CA LEU A 218 -34.11 -0.21 11.90
C LEU A 218 -33.02 -0.50 12.96
N LYS A 219 -33.40 -1.37 13.92
CA LYS A 219 -32.40 -2.15 14.69
C LYS A 219 -31.84 -3.23 13.79
N GLY A 220 -30.76 -2.94 13.07
CA GLY A 220 -30.06 -3.89 12.23
C GLY A 220 -28.75 -3.30 11.70
N HIS A 221 -27.64 -3.67 12.32
CA HIS A 221 -26.26 -3.45 11.88
C HIS A 221 -25.80 -1.99 11.68
N ALA A 222 -25.46 -1.32 12.78
CA ALA A 222 -24.83 0.01 12.84
C ALA A 222 -23.35 0.03 12.37
N SER A 223 -22.84 -1.04 11.73
CA SER A 223 -21.43 -1.16 11.35
C SER A 223 -21.13 -0.89 9.86
N ASP A 224 -22.14 -0.64 9.02
CA ASP A 224 -21.96 -0.56 7.56
C ASP A 224 -21.81 0.86 6.99
N ASP A 225 -21.80 1.90 7.80
CA ASP A 225 -21.80 3.30 7.34
C ASP A 225 -20.39 3.91 7.31
N ASN A 226 -19.41 3.22 6.71
CA ASN A 226 -18.06 3.74 6.55
C ASN A 226 -17.87 4.32 5.12
N PRO A 227 -17.59 5.65 4.96
CA PRO A 227 -17.39 6.25 3.65
C PRO A 227 -16.15 5.69 2.92
N CYS A 228 -15.14 5.23 3.66
CA CYS A 228 -13.98 4.57 3.08
C CYS A 228 -14.38 3.25 2.41
N ARG A 229 -15.25 2.47 3.03
CA ARG A 229 -15.74 1.20 2.49
C ARG A 229 -16.43 1.35 1.14
N LEU A 230 -17.28 2.38 0.99
CA LEU A 230 -17.90 2.69 -0.31
C LEU A 230 -16.84 2.95 -1.40
N SER A 231 -15.79 3.69 -1.05
CA SER A 231 -14.70 4.01 -1.97
C SER A 231 -13.90 2.75 -2.33
N LEU A 232 -13.69 1.84 -1.37
CA LEU A 232 -13.01 0.56 -1.58
C LEU A 232 -13.84 -0.40 -2.43
N GLU A 233 -15.13 -0.51 -2.19
CA GLU A 233 -16.05 -1.32 -3.01
C GLU A 233 -16.07 -0.83 -4.47
N THR A 234 -16.03 0.49 -4.66
CA THR A 234 -15.93 1.08 -6.00
C THR A 234 -14.60 0.76 -6.66
N LEU A 235 -13.49 0.87 -5.92
CA LEU A 235 -12.17 0.46 -6.43
C LEU A 235 -12.14 -1.03 -6.79
N GLU A 236 -12.70 -1.88 -5.93
CA GLU A 236 -12.77 -3.31 -6.20
C GLU A 236 -13.60 -3.62 -7.45
N ALA A 237 -14.73 -2.94 -7.65
CA ALA A 237 -15.55 -3.08 -8.86
C ALA A 237 -14.78 -2.68 -10.13
N VAL A 238 -14.06 -1.56 -10.09
CA VAL A 238 -13.18 -1.11 -11.20
C VAL A 238 -12.09 -2.13 -11.48
N LEU A 239 -11.37 -2.59 -10.45
CA LEU A 239 -10.29 -3.55 -10.62
C LEU A 239 -10.79 -4.92 -11.09
N ARG A 240 -11.99 -5.35 -10.66
CA ARG A 240 -12.63 -6.59 -11.13
C ARG A 240 -12.93 -6.54 -12.63
N THR A 241 -13.26 -5.37 -13.15
CA THR A 241 -13.50 -5.16 -14.58
C THR A 241 -12.20 -5.08 -15.38
N CYS A 242 -11.12 -4.57 -14.77
CA CYS A 242 -9.86 -4.28 -15.49
C CYS A 242 -8.79 -5.35 -15.35
N LEU A 243 -8.81 -6.16 -14.28
CA LEU A 243 -7.75 -7.11 -13.94
C LEU A 243 -8.27 -8.56 -13.96
N ASP A 244 -7.35 -9.49 -14.24
CA ASP A 244 -7.63 -10.92 -14.07
C ASP A 244 -8.01 -11.24 -12.62
N GLY A 245 -8.95 -12.17 -12.42
CA GLY A 245 -9.42 -12.60 -11.10
C GLY A 245 -8.31 -13.06 -10.13
N LYS A 246 -7.18 -13.58 -10.66
CA LYS A 246 -6.00 -13.97 -9.87
C LYS A 246 -5.43 -12.80 -9.04
N TRP A 247 -5.47 -11.58 -9.57
CA TRP A 247 -4.95 -10.40 -8.89
C TRP A 247 -5.85 -9.95 -7.75
N LEU A 248 -7.16 -9.99 -7.96
CA LEU A 248 -8.14 -9.71 -6.90
C LEU A 248 -8.09 -10.75 -5.79
N TRP A 249 -7.96 -12.04 -6.15
CA TRP A 249 -7.75 -13.10 -5.18
C TRP A 249 -6.49 -12.85 -4.34
N LEU A 250 -5.39 -12.41 -4.96
CA LEU A 250 -4.15 -12.12 -4.26
C LEU A 250 -4.31 -10.95 -3.27
N LEU A 251 -5.00 -9.86 -3.67
CA LEU A 251 -5.31 -8.73 -2.78
C LEU A 251 -6.14 -9.18 -1.58
N ARG A 252 -7.16 -10.00 -1.80
CA ARG A 252 -7.98 -10.56 -0.71
C ARG A 252 -7.17 -11.46 0.21
N LYS A 253 -6.38 -12.38 -0.35
CA LYS A 253 -5.52 -13.29 0.42
C LYS A 253 -4.51 -12.54 1.30
N GLN A 254 -3.99 -11.43 0.82
CA GLN A 254 -3.03 -10.60 1.56
C GLN A 254 -3.69 -9.64 2.55
N GLY A 255 -5.02 -9.59 2.63
CA GLY A 255 -5.74 -8.69 3.53
C GLY A 255 -5.67 -7.22 3.12
N ALA A 256 -5.42 -6.93 1.83
CA ALA A 256 -5.20 -5.57 1.34
C ALA A 256 -6.40 -4.66 1.59
N TRP A 257 -7.64 -5.16 1.45
CA TRP A 257 -8.86 -4.39 1.63
C TRP A 257 -9.04 -3.93 3.09
N ALA A 258 -8.83 -4.83 4.05
CA ALA A 258 -8.89 -4.50 5.47
C ALA A 258 -7.79 -3.50 5.87
N ALA A 259 -6.59 -3.68 5.33
CA ALA A 259 -5.48 -2.75 5.56
C ALA A 259 -5.75 -1.36 4.96
N LEU A 260 -6.35 -1.27 3.77
CA LEU A 260 -6.73 0.01 3.16
C LEU A 260 -7.81 0.76 3.96
N GLU A 261 -8.69 0.04 4.65
CA GLU A 261 -9.77 0.60 5.47
C GLU A 261 -9.27 1.08 6.85
N ASP A 262 -8.27 0.41 7.42
CA ASP A 262 -7.71 0.75 8.73
C ASP A 262 -6.76 1.97 8.64
N PRO A 263 -7.03 3.08 9.34
CA PRO A 263 -6.16 4.26 9.33
C PRO A 263 -4.71 3.97 9.74
N ARG A 264 -4.50 2.95 10.58
CA ARG A 264 -3.15 2.58 11.06
C ARG A 264 -2.38 1.74 10.06
N ALA A 265 -3.07 0.90 9.28
CA ALA A 265 -2.49 -0.01 8.31
C ALA A 265 -2.66 0.47 6.85
N HIS A 266 -3.30 1.63 6.62
CA HIS A 266 -3.60 2.15 5.29
C HIS A 266 -2.38 2.16 4.36
N HIS A 267 -1.24 2.57 4.86
CA HIS A 267 0.03 2.60 4.10
C HIS A 267 0.47 1.20 3.63
N ASP A 268 0.27 0.16 4.44
CA ASP A 268 0.56 -1.21 4.04
C ASP A 268 -0.45 -1.71 3.01
N GLY A 269 -1.74 -1.36 3.16
CA GLY A 269 -2.77 -1.62 2.16
C GLY A 269 -2.42 -1.02 0.78
N VAL A 270 -1.93 0.23 0.76
CA VAL A 270 -1.46 0.90 -0.47
C VAL A 270 -0.24 0.19 -1.05
N CYS A 271 0.72 -0.25 -0.23
CA CYS A 271 1.85 -1.04 -0.69
C CYS A 271 1.41 -2.36 -1.34
N LEU A 272 0.48 -3.09 -0.72
CA LEU A 272 -0.06 -4.35 -1.27
C LEU A 272 -0.77 -4.12 -2.61
N LEU A 273 -1.61 -3.10 -2.70
CA LEU A 273 -2.30 -2.71 -3.92
C LEU A 273 -1.29 -2.37 -5.02
N THR A 274 -0.32 -1.52 -4.72
CA THR A 274 0.72 -1.11 -5.68
C THR A 274 1.53 -2.30 -6.17
N GLY A 275 1.91 -3.22 -5.29
CA GLY A 275 2.62 -4.44 -5.66
C GLY A 275 1.82 -5.36 -6.58
N VAL A 276 0.50 -5.39 -6.47
CA VAL A 276 -0.36 -6.13 -7.41
C VAL A 276 -0.48 -5.39 -8.74
N LEU A 277 -0.68 -4.07 -8.73
CA LEU A 277 -0.76 -3.25 -9.94
C LEU A 277 0.53 -3.29 -10.78
N LEU A 278 1.70 -3.33 -10.11
CA LEU A 278 3.00 -3.52 -10.77
C LEU A 278 3.06 -4.86 -11.51
N ARG A 279 2.71 -5.95 -10.83
CA ARG A 279 2.71 -7.28 -11.43
C ARG A 279 1.66 -7.46 -12.52
N ALA A 280 0.56 -6.73 -12.46
CA ALA A 280 -0.47 -6.69 -13.48
C ALA A 280 -0.08 -5.78 -14.67
N GLY A 281 1.01 -5.01 -14.59
CA GLY A 281 1.46 -4.11 -15.65
C GLY A 281 0.54 -2.90 -15.86
N THR A 282 -0.23 -2.49 -14.86
CA THR A 282 -1.24 -1.43 -15.00
C THR A 282 -0.74 -0.03 -14.57
N ILE A 283 0.47 0.05 -14.01
CA ILE A 283 1.03 1.34 -13.60
C ILE A 283 1.51 2.12 -14.82
N SER A 284 0.94 3.29 -15.01
CA SER A 284 1.24 4.20 -16.11
C SER A 284 2.00 5.44 -15.65
N LEU A 285 2.73 6.08 -16.57
CA LEU A 285 3.44 7.34 -16.27
C LEU A 285 2.52 8.46 -15.80
N PRO A 286 1.33 8.69 -16.40
CA PRO A 286 0.37 9.68 -15.89
C PRO A 286 -0.01 9.47 -14.44
N LEU A 287 -0.27 8.23 -14.01
CA LEU A 287 -0.55 7.89 -12.61
C LEU A 287 0.60 8.30 -11.70
N VAL A 288 1.83 7.94 -12.06
CA VAL A 288 3.04 8.27 -11.29
C VAL A 288 3.22 9.79 -11.15
N LEU A 289 2.98 10.55 -12.23
CA LEU A 289 3.07 12.02 -12.20
C LEU A 289 2.02 12.67 -11.30
N VAL A 290 0.80 12.12 -11.25
CA VAL A 290 -0.25 12.61 -10.33
C VAL A 290 0.16 12.33 -8.88
N LEU A 291 0.59 11.11 -8.55
CA LEU A 291 0.98 10.75 -7.18
C LEU A 291 2.25 11.48 -6.73
N THR A 292 3.16 11.83 -7.65
CA THR A 292 4.34 12.65 -7.30
C THR A 292 3.92 14.00 -6.71
N ARG A 293 2.87 14.63 -7.24
CA ARG A 293 2.34 15.89 -6.69
C ARG A 293 1.72 15.70 -5.30
N TRP A 294 1.19 14.51 -4.99
CA TRP A 294 0.61 14.24 -3.67
C TRP A 294 1.65 14.13 -2.56
N LEU A 295 2.92 13.91 -2.87
CA LEU A 295 3.98 13.96 -1.86
C LEU A 295 4.04 15.33 -1.16
N ASP A 296 3.63 16.41 -1.85
CA ASP A 296 3.61 17.77 -1.31
C ASP A 296 2.20 18.27 -0.97
N ALA A 297 1.22 17.36 -0.95
CA ALA A 297 -0.16 17.73 -0.64
C ALA A 297 -0.30 18.20 0.83
N PRO A 298 -1.20 19.17 1.11
CA PRO A 298 -1.50 19.61 2.48
C PRO A 298 -2.00 18.46 3.36
N SER A 299 -2.84 17.57 2.82
CA SER A 299 -3.39 16.41 3.51
C SER A 299 -2.32 15.36 3.81
N ALA A 300 -2.15 15.02 5.08
CA ALA A 300 -1.23 13.97 5.52
C ALA A 300 -1.60 12.60 4.91
N ASN A 301 -2.89 12.27 4.80
CA ASN A 301 -3.34 11.00 4.23
C ASN A 301 -2.94 10.87 2.74
N LEU A 302 -3.02 11.96 1.96
CA LEU A 302 -2.56 11.95 0.57
C LEU A 302 -1.04 11.74 0.49
N ARG A 303 -0.27 12.41 1.36
CA ARG A 303 1.18 12.21 1.42
C ARG A 303 1.54 10.78 1.82
N VAL A 304 0.81 10.18 2.79
CA VAL A 304 0.97 8.78 3.18
C VAL A 304 0.71 7.83 2.02
N THR A 305 -0.42 8.01 1.32
CA THR A 305 -0.77 7.20 0.15
C THR A 305 0.31 7.30 -0.95
N ALA A 306 0.77 8.50 -1.25
CA ALA A 306 1.83 8.71 -2.25
C ALA A 306 3.15 8.07 -1.80
N ALA A 307 3.58 8.30 -0.55
CA ALA A 307 4.82 7.74 -0.03
C ALA A 307 4.80 6.21 -0.01
N ALA A 308 3.68 5.58 0.38
CA ALA A 308 3.49 4.14 0.36
C ALA A 308 3.50 3.56 -1.06
N PHE A 309 2.83 4.23 -2.00
CA PHE A 309 2.88 3.86 -3.41
C PHE A 309 4.33 3.89 -3.94
N PHE A 310 5.07 4.97 -3.69
CA PHE A 310 6.46 5.08 -4.12
C PHE A 310 7.39 4.12 -3.39
N ALA A 311 7.14 3.83 -2.11
CA ALA A 311 7.92 2.84 -1.38
C ALA A 311 7.90 1.47 -2.07
N GLU A 312 6.74 1.06 -2.58
CA GLU A 312 6.61 -0.21 -3.31
C GLU A 312 7.13 -0.10 -4.75
N LEU A 313 6.80 1.00 -5.44
CA LEU A 313 7.26 1.27 -6.80
C LEU A 313 8.79 1.21 -6.92
N MET A 314 9.53 1.69 -5.91
CA MET A 314 11.00 1.68 -5.90
C MET A 314 11.64 0.28 -5.96
N LYS A 315 10.88 -0.80 -5.85
CA LYS A 315 11.37 -2.18 -6.05
C LYS A 315 11.48 -2.57 -7.52
N GLU A 316 10.82 -1.83 -8.42
CA GLU A 316 10.64 -2.23 -9.82
C GLU A 316 11.89 -1.90 -10.66
N PRO A 317 12.57 -2.90 -11.25
CA PRO A 317 13.79 -2.68 -12.04
C PRO A 317 13.54 -1.86 -13.31
N ALA A 318 12.36 -1.95 -13.93
CA ALA A 318 12.00 -1.18 -15.11
C ALA A 318 12.08 0.34 -14.90
N LEU A 319 12.02 0.80 -13.65
CA LEU A 319 12.15 2.22 -13.32
C LEU A 319 13.51 2.83 -13.64
N GLN A 320 14.56 2.04 -13.80
CA GLN A 320 15.91 2.56 -14.11
C GLN A 320 15.91 3.45 -15.36
N GLU A 321 15.06 3.13 -16.33
CA GLU A 321 14.91 3.86 -17.59
C GLU A 321 13.99 5.09 -17.46
N TRP A 322 13.22 5.20 -16.39
CA TRP A 322 12.27 6.29 -16.22
C TRP A 322 12.95 7.60 -15.82
N ARG A 323 12.71 8.65 -16.59
CA ARG A 323 13.25 9.99 -16.31
C ARG A 323 12.75 10.58 -14.99
N CYS A 324 11.58 10.15 -14.51
CA CYS A 324 10.99 10.61 -13.26
C CYS A 324 11.61 9.97 -12.00
N LEU A 325 12.41 8.91 -12.11
CA LEU A 325 12.99 8.21 -10.97
C LEU A 325 13.84 9.12 -10.07
N GLN A 326 14.69 9.96 -10.67
CA GLN A 326 15.57 10.85 -9.90
C GLN A 326 14.80 11.94 -9.14
N PRO A 327 13.82 12.64 -9.72
CA PRO A 327 12.92 13.52 -8.97
C PRO A 327 12.21 12.81 -7.82
N ILE A 328 11.68 11.59 -8.03
CA ILE A 328 10.99 10.82 -6.98
C ILE A 328 11.95 10.45 -5.85
N ALA A 329 13.15 9.94 -6.15
CA ALA A 329 14.15 9.60 -5.14
C ALA A 329 14.55 10.83 -4.31
N ARG A 330 14.66 12.02 -4.93
CA ARG A 330 14.90 13.28 -4.23
C ARG A 330 13.73 13.66 -3.33
N ALA A 331 12.50 13.57 -3.84
CA ALA A 331 11.31 13.84 -3.05
C ALA A 331 11.24 12.90 -1.82
N LEU A 332 11.53 11.61 -1.95
CA LEU A 332 11.59 10.68 -0.81
C LEU A 332 12.67 11.07 0.20
N LEU A 333 13.85 11.58 -0.24
CA LEU A 333 14.87 12.11 0.68
C LEU A 333 14.35 13.31 1.48
N GLU A 334 13.58 14.19 0.87
CA GLU A 334 12.96 15.33 1.53
C GLU A 334 11.86 14.88 2.51
N LYS A 335 11.08 13.85 2.15
CA LYS A 335 10.00 13.30 2.97
C LYS A 335 10.48 12.54 4.23
N LEU A 336 11.74 12.25 4.39
CA LEU A 336 12.29 11.81 5.68
C LEU A 336 12.20 12.87 6.79
N ARG A 337 11.83 14.11 6.45
CA ARG A 337 11.58 15.23 7.37
C ARG A 337 10.11 15.64 7.44
N ASP A 338 9.21 14.85 6.88
CA ASP A 338 7.77 15.15 6.89
C ASP A 338 7.24 15.18 8.33
N SER A 339 6.20 15.98 8.57
CA SER A 339 5.53 16.06 9.87
C SER A 339 4.87 14.73 10.27
N SER A 340 4.39 13.95 9.31
CA SER A 340 3.79 12.62 9.53
C SER A 340 4.88 11.55 9.67
N SER A 341 4.87 10.82 10.79
CA SER A 341 5.77 9.67 11.01
C SER A 341 5.59 8.58 9.96
N THR A 342 4.36 8.30 9.55
CA THR A 342 4.07 7.31 8.52
C THR A 342 4.65 7.71 7.16
N VAL A 343 4.65 9.00 6.80
CA VAL A 343 5.32 9.49 5.58
C VAL A 343 6.83 9.29 5.69
N ARG A 344 7.44 9.63 6.84
CA ARG A 344 8.89 9.40 7.07
C ARG A 344 9.24 7.92 6.98
N GLN A 345 8.43 7.06 7.59
CA GLN A 345 8.58 5.60 7.53
C GLN A 345 8.55 5.08 6.09
N MET A 346 7.55 5.48 5.30
CA MET A 346 7.42 5.04 3.91
C MET A 346 8.54 5.62 3.03
N ALA A 347 8.99 6.82 3.29
CA ALA A 347 10.14 7.40 2.61
C ALA A 347 11.43 6.60 2.87
N ALA A 348 11.68 6.19 4.11
CA ALA A 348 12.81 5.32 4.47
C ALA A 348 12.71 3.97 3.74
N ARG A 349 11.52 3.34 3.73
CA ARG A 349 11.23 2.09 2.99
C ARG A 349 11.52 2.23 1.50
N GLY A 350 11.08 3.32 0.89
CA GLY A 350 11.29 3.60 -0.54
C GLY A 350 12.77 3.75 -0.90
N LEU A 351 13.52 4.47 -0.08
CA LEU A 351 14.97 4.63 -0.28
C LEU A 351 15.72 3.30 -0.11
N GLY A 352 15.31 2.46 0.86
CA GLY A 352 15.84 1.10 1.00
C GLY A 352 15.51 0.21 -0.20
N ASN A 353 14.32 0.34 -0.76
CA ASN A 353 13.87 -0.44 -1.91
C ASN A 353 14.54 -0.03 -3.24
N LEU A 354 15.10 1.20 -3.31
CA LEU A 354 15.88 1.66 -4.46
C LEU A 354 17.07 0.75 -4.79
N VAL A 355 17.54 -0.03 -3.81
CA VAL A 355 18.54 -1.08 -3.97
C VAL A 355 18.14 -2.08 -5.05
N SER A 356 16.88 -2.50 -5.06
CA SER A 356 16.35 -3.48 -6.02
C SER A 356 15.99 -2.85 -7.36
N GLY A 357 15.35 -1.68 -7.34
CA GLY A 357 14.84 -1.05 -8.55
C GLY A 357 15.87 -0.28 -9.34
N ALA A 358 16.84 0.40 -8.69
CA ALA A 358 17.82 1.22 -9.39
C ALA A 358 19.17 1.33 -8.64
N PRO A 359 19.94 0.24 -8.51
CA PRO A 359 21.18 0.21 -7.74
C PRO A 359 22.23 1.21 -8.25
N GLU A 360 22.27 1.48 -9.55
CA GLU A 360 23.21 2.46 -10.13
C GLU A 360 22.89 3.91 -9.69
N LYS A 361 21.61 4.25 -9.59
CA LYS A 361 21.17 5.57 -9.08
C LYS A 361 21.50 5.68 -7.60
N LEU A 362 21.26 4.61 -6.82
CA LEU A 362 21.66 4.55 -5.42
C LEU A 362 23.15 4.81 -5.25
N ARG A 363 24.02 4.15 -6.03
CA ARG A 363 25.48 4.34 -5.95
C ARG A 363 25.91 5.78 -6.23
N LYS A 364 25.23 6.48 -7.15
CA LYS A 364 25.47 7.91 -7.43
C LYS A 364 25.11 8.82 -6.25
N HIS A 365 24.04 8.51 -5.52
CA HIS A 365 23.51 9.34 -4.43
C HIS A 365 23.75 8.74 -3.03
N LYS A 366 24.62 7.74 -2.91
CA LYS A 366 24.85 6.97 -1.69
C LYS A 366 25.08 7.81 -0.44
N GLY A 367 25.86 8.88 -0.53
CA GLY A 367 26.18 9.74 0.62
C GLY A 367 24.92 10.40 1.20
N ALA A 368 24.08 10.96 0.33
CA ALA A 368 22.83 11.59 0.74
C ALA A 368 21.85 10.57 1.34
N VAL A 369 21.75 9.38 0.74
CA VAL A 369 20.85 8.30 1.22
C VAL A 369 21.32 7.76 2.57
N LEU A 370 22.61 7.43 2.72
CA LEU A 370 23.15 6.93 3.97
C LEU A 370 23.00 7.94 5.11
N GLU A 371 23.31 9.22 4.86
CA GLU A 371 23.19 10.27 5.85
C GLU A 371 21.74 10.56 6.24
N ALA A 372 20.83 10.53 5.26
CA ALA A 372 19.40 10.73 5.50
C ALA A 372 18.78 9.58 6.32
N LEU A 373 19.12 8.32 5.98
CA LEU A 373 18.67 7.15 6.75
C LEU A 373 19.32 7.08 8.14
N ARG A 374 20.60 7.49 8.28
CA ARG A 374 21.26 7.57 9.57
C ARG A 374 20.54 8.57 10.50
N ARG A 375 20.14 9.73 9.97
CA ARG A 375 19.31 10.69 10.73
C ARG A 375 17.95 10.12 11.10
N GLY A 376 17.38 9.23 10.28
CA GLY A 376 16.15 8.50 10.63
C GLY A 376 16.28 7.64 11.89
N LEU A 377 17.51 7.26 12.31
CA LEU A 377 17.74 6.57 13.58
C LEU A 377 17.61 7.48 14.80
N GLU A 378 17.61 8.80 14.62
CA GLU A 378 17.48 9.81 15.67
C GLU A 378 16.01 10.18 15.93
N ASP A 379 15.05 9.57 15.22
CA ASP A 379 13.61 9.83 15.37
C ASP A 379 13.01 9.09 16.58
N VAL A 380 13.38 9.53 17.76
CA VAL A 380 12.99 8.87 19.03
C VAL A 380 11.47 8.84 19.23
N ALA A 381 10.73 9.76 18.59
CA ALA A 381 9.28 9.86 18.73
C ALA A 381 8.51 8.83 17.89
N ALA A 382 9.16 8.16 16.92
CA ALA A 382 8.52 7.26 15.98
C ALA A 382 9.36 5.99 15.76
N ALA A 383 9.13 5.00 16.57
CA ALA A 383 9.86 3.72 16.52
C ALA A 383 9.76 3.02 15.15
N GLU A 384 8.65 3.18 14.46
CA GLU A 384 8.42 2.63 13.12
C GLU A 384 9.36 3.25 12.08
N VAL A 385 9.67 4.55 12.21
CA VAL A 385 10.63 5.25 11.34
C VAL A 385 12.05 4.73 11.59
N VAL A 386 12.41 4.55 12.87
CA VAL A 386 13.71 3.99 13.25
C VAL A 386 13.87 2.57 12.72
N ALA A 387 12.87 1.70 12.94
CA ALA A 387 12.89 0.31 12.47
C ALA A 387 13.05 0.23 10.95
N GLU A 388 12.28 1.03 10.20
CA GLU A 388 12.37 1.06 8.76
C GLU A 388 13.72 1.63 8.27
N SER A 389 14.26 2.64 8.96
CA SER A 389 15.57 3.21 8.65
C SER A 389 16.71 2.20 8.87
N LEU A 390 16.64 1.39 9.95
CA LEU A 390 17.58 0.29 10.21
C LEU A 390 17.53 -0.75 9.08
N LEU A 391 16.32 -1.18 8.67
CA LEU A 391 16.13 -2.13 7.59
C LEU A 391 16.58 -1.57 6.23
N ALA A 392 16.29 -0.30 5.95
CA ALA A 392 16.72 0.39 4.75
C ALA A 392 18.25 0.49 4.69
N LEU A 393 18.90 0.85 5.81
CA LEU A 393 20.36 0.87 5.93
C LEU A 393 20.95 -0.52 5.69
N ALA A 394 20.36 -1.58 6.22
CA ALA A 394 20.81 -2.94 5.98
C ALA A 394 20.83 -3.28 4.48
N LYS A 395 19.76 -2.97 3.74
CA LYS A 395 19.68 -3.14 2.29
C LYS A 395 20.75 -2.33 1.56
N VAL A 396 20.88 -1.04 1.88
CA VAL A 396 21.82 -0.11 1.25
C VAL A 396 23.27 -0.51 1.50
N VAL A 397 23.63 -0.88 2.74
CA VAL A 397 24.99 -1.32 3.10
C VAL A 397 25.35 -2.62 2.38
N THR A 398 24.41 -3.55 2.28
CA THR A 398 24.60 -4.80 1.53
C THR A 398 24.95 -4.53 0.07
N GLU A 399 24.23 -3.64 -0.60
CA GLU A 399 24.45 -3.28 -1.99
C GLU A 399 25.77 -2.53 -2.19
N LEU A 400 26.12 -1.63 -1.30
CA LEU A 400 27.32 -0.80 -1.40
C LEU A 400 28.62 -1.55 -1.06
N LYS A 401 28.54 -2.76 -0.47
CA LYS A 401 29.70 -3.61 -0.14
C LYS A 401 30.79 -2.85 0.63
N GLY A 402 30.50 -2.36 1.81
CA GLY A 402 31.46 -1.81 2.79
C GLY A 402 32.46 -0.74 2.33
N LYS A 403 33.11 -0.91 1.17
CA LYS A 403 34.04 0.08 0.63
C LYS A 403 33.40 1.40 0.28
N ALA A 404 32.15 1.35 -0.18
CA ALA A 404 31.42 2.52 -0.64
C ALA A 404 30.65 3.25 0.49
N VAL A 405 30.50 2.65 1.67
CA VAL A 405 29.83 3.26 2.84
C VAL A 405 30.66 4.42 3.44
N GLY A 406 32.00 4.35 3.34
CA GLY A 406 32.88 5.43 3.75
C GLY A 406 32.91 5.65 5.28
N SER A 407 33.08 6.91 5.72
CA SER A 407 33.18 7.28 7.13
C SER A 407 31.88 7.03 7.93
N THR A 408 30.74 7.11 7.26
CA THR A 408 29.41 6.88 7.86
C THR A 408 29.26 5.48 8.46
N PHE A 409 30.11 4.51 8.05
CA PHE A 409 30.12 3.15 8.61
C PHE A 409 30.23 3.14 10.14
N ARG A 410 31.15 3.95 10.70
CA ARG A 410 31.38 4.06 12.15
C ARG A 410 30.15 4.59 12.87
N ASP A 411 29.55 5.64 12.33
CA ASP A 411 28.40 6.30 12.94
C ASP A 411 27.16 5.42 12.92
N ILE A 412 26.93 4.70 11.81
CA ILE A 412 25.86 3.72 11.69
C ILE A 412 26.06 2.58 12.69
N ALA A 413 27.28 2.02 12.82
CA ALA A 413 27.54 0.92 13.75
C ALA A 413 27.26 1.32 15.21
N ARG A 414 27.71 2.53 15.62
CA ARG A 414 27.47 3.05 16.96
C ARG A 414 26.00 3.34 17.23
N ALA A 415 25.30 3.95 16.28
CA ALA A 415 23.88 4.22 16.43
C ALA A 415 23.06 2.92 16.52
N THR A 416 23.41 1.90 15.73
CA THR A 416 22.68 0.62 15.68
C THR A 416 22.68 -0.11 17.03
N LYS A 417 23.80 -0.13 17.75
CA LYS A 417 23.89 -0.84 19.03
C LYS A 417 22.98 -0.26 20.11
N GLY A 418 22.63 1.03 20.03
CA GLY A 418 21.68 1.65 20.95
C GLY A 418 20.27 1.06 20.93
N PHE A 419 19.94 0.25 19.93
CA PHE A 419 18.62 -0.37 19.78
C PHE A 419 18.59 -1.86 20.13
N PHE A 420 19.70 -2.44 20.60
CA PHE A 420 19.75 -3.87 20.96
C PHE A 420 18.81 -4.21 22.12
N ASP A 421 18.71 -3.32 23.08
CA ASP A 421 17.91 -3.48 24.29
C ASP A 421 16.59 -2.66 24.22
N ALA A 422 16.16 -2.25 23.01
CA ALA A 422 14.92 -1.52 22.84
C ALA A 422 13.70 -2.36 23.26
N GLU A 423 12.70 -1.72 23.85
CA GLU A 423 11.48 -2.38 24.32
C GLU A 423 10.75 -3.11 23.17
N GLN A 424 10.68 -2.48 22.01
CA GLN A 424 9.98 -3.01 20.84
C GLN A 424 10.84 -4.07 20.12
N ALA A 425 10.29 -5.26 19.97
CA ALA A 425 10.94 -6.39 19.29
C ALA A 425 11.33 -6.07 17.83
N SER A 426 10.53 -5.28 17.12
CA SER A 426 10.80 -4.85 15.75
C SER A 426 12.09 -4.02 15.65
N LEU A 427 12.35 -3.14 16.61
CA LEU A 427 13.59 -2.37 16.69
C LEU A 427 14.80 -3.27 16.94
N ARG A 428 14.70 -4.18 17.93
CA ARG A 428 15.78 -5.12 18.23
C ARG A 428 16.11 -5.99 17.02
N SER A 429 15.09 -6.57 16.38
CA SER A 429 15.25 -7.39 15.19
C SER A 429 15.90 -6.64 14.02
N ALA A 430 15.47 -5.41 13.75
CA ALA A 430 16.04 -4.56 12.71
C ALA A 430 17.49 -4.17 13.03
N ALA A 431 17.79 -3.85 14.29
CA ALA A 431 19.15 -3.51 14.75
C ALA A 431 20.11 -4.69 14.62
N PHE A 432 19.71 -5.89 15.04
CA PHE A 432 20.54 -7.09 14.85
C PHE A 432 20.76 -7.40 13.38
N THR A 433 19.72 -7.25 12.54
CA THR A 433 19.85 -7.43 11.09
C THR A 433 20.91 -6.49 10.49
N LEU A 434 20.81 -5.19 10.80
CA LEU A 434 21.79 -4.20 10.32
C LEU A 434 23.19 -4.46 10.85
N TYR A 435 23.31 -4.80 12.14
CA TYR A 435 24.61 -5.06 12.76
C TYR A 435 25.33 -6.25 12.15
N GLY A 436 24.60 -7.32 11.85
CA GLY A 436 25.11 -8.46 11.11
C GLY A 436 25.58 -8.10 9.69
N VAL A 437 24.82 -7.27 8.99
CA VAL A 437 25.19 -6.77 7.66
C VAL A 437 26.45 -5.89 7.73
N LEU A 438 26.57 -5.06 8.75
CA LEU A 438 27.80 -4.27 8.98
C LEU A 438 29.01 -5.16 9.21
N ALA A 439 28.87 -6.22 10.02
CA ALA A 439 29.92 -7.21 10.23
C ALA A 439 30.36 -7.85 8.91
N ALA A 440 29.42 -8.34 8.11
CA ALA A 440 29.69 -8.94 6.80
C ALA A 440 30.33 -7.96 5.81
N SER A 441 30.02 -6.68 5.92
CA SER A 441 30.51 -5.61 5.04
C SER A 441 31.81 -4.96 5.51
N ALA A 442 32.30 -5.29 6.72
CA ALA A 442 33.50 -4.69 7.31
C ALA A 442 34.75 -5.07 6.50
N THR A 443 35.30 -4.09 5.80
CA THR A 443 36.55 -4.22 5.05
C THR A 443 37.76 -4.17 5.99
N ARG A 444 39.00 -4.44 5.44
CA ARG A 444 40.25 -4.32 6.20
C ARG A 444 40.34 -3.02 6.99
N ARG A 445 39.92 -1.89 6.40
CA ARG A 445 39.93 -0.57 7.03
C ARG A 445 39.10 -0.50 8.30
N TRP A 446 37.97 -1.20 8.33
CA TRP A 446 37.01 -1.13 9.44
C TRP A 446 37.11 -2.31 10.41
N ARG A 447 38.01 -3.26 10.13
CA ARG A 447 38.10 -4.50 10.91
C ARG A 447 38.47 -4.27 12.38
N SER A 448 39.53 -3.47 12.66
CA SER A 448 39.94 -3.19 14.06
C SER A 448 38.86 -2.45 14.80
N PHE A 449 38.32 -1.39 14.20
CA PHE A 449 37.20 -0.63 14.77
C PHE A 449 36.01 -1.54 15.10
N PHE A 450 35.59 -2.39 14.15
CA PHE A 450 34.43 -3.26 14.37
C PHE A 450 34.70 -4.34 15.42
N THR A 451 35.93 -4.84 15.50
CA THR A 451 36.35 -5.78 16.55
C THR A 451 36.27 -5.14 17.94
N GLU A 452 36.67 -3.89 18.08
CA GLU A 452 36.57 -3.14 19.32
C GLU A 452 35.11 -2.87 19.71
N GLU A 453 34.29 -2.39 18.76
CA GLU A 453 32.85 -2.17 18.98
C GLU A 453 32.13 -3.48 19.36
N LEU A 454 32.50 -4.59 18.73
CA LEU A 454 31.93 -5.91 19.05
C LEU A 454 32.33 -6.37 20.45
N GLY A 455 33.54 -6.03 20.91
CA GLY A 455 33.99 -6.30 22.29
C GLY A 455 33.09 -5.66 23.36
N SER A 456 32.47 -4.53 23.03
CA SER A 456 31.49 -3.85 23.94
C SER A 456 30.05 -4.34 23.80
N THR A 457 29.70 -5.04 22.72
CA THR A 457 28.31 -5.38 22.38
C THR A 457 28.01 -6.88 22.38
N TRP A 458 29.05 -7.72 22.42
CA TRP A 458 28.86 -9.18 22.32
C TRP A 458 28.01 -9.75 23.45
N ALA A 459 28.06 -9.19 24.67
CA ALA A 459 27.29 -9.64 25.81
C ALA A 459 25.77 -9.45 25.55
N SER A 460 25.36 -8.31 25.01
CA SER A 460 23.97 -8.06 24.59
C SER A 460 23.54 -9.03 23.49
N LEU A 461 24.38 -9.28 22.47
CA LEU A 461 24.09 -10.26 21.42
C LEU A 461 23.88 -11.67 21.98
N VAL A 462 24.66 -12.09 22.98
CA VAL A 462 24.51 -13.40 23.60
C VAL A 462 23.23 -13.49 24.42
N LEU A 463 22.86 -12.45 25.17
CA LEU A 463 21.61 -12.42 25.94
C LEU A 463 20.39 -12.52 25.00
N HIS A 464 20.38 -11.82 23.88
CA HIS A 464 19.28 -11.82 22.91
C HIS A 464 19.21 -13.05 22.01
N LEU A 465 20.12 -14.05 22.16
CA LEU A 465 19.91 -15.37 21.57
C LEU A 465 18.65 -16.04 22.13
N ARG A 466 18.22 -15.65 23.33
CA ARG A 466 16.97 -16.07 23.98
C ARG A 466 15.98 -14.90 24.11
N ASP A 467 15.96 -14.00 23.12
CA ASP A 467 14.97 -12.93 23.09
C ASP A 467 13.55 -13.54 23.20
N PRO A 468 12.65 -12.94 24.00
CA PRO A 468 11.26 -13.36 24.09
C PRO A 468 10.55 -13.36 22.74
N ASP A 469 10.95 -12.47 21.83
CA ASP A 469 10.43 -12.43 20.46
C ASP A 469 11.25 -13.35 19.54
N PRO A 470 10.62 -14.34 18.89
CA PRO A 470 11.32 -15.27 18.00
C PRO A 470 12.01 -14.58 16.81
N GLY A 471 11.44 -13.50 16.29
CA GLY A 471 12.01 -12.72 15.17
C GLY A 471 13.31 -12.02 15.59
N ALA A 472 13.31 -11.38 16.76
CA ALA A 472 14.50 -10.75 17.31
C ALA A 472 15.58 -11.80 17.65
N SER A 473 15.21 -12.93 18.25
CA SER A 473 16.13 -14.05 18.50
C SER A 473 16.78 -14.58 17.23
N MET A 474 16.01 -14.81 16.16
CA MET A 474 16.53 -15.26 14.86
C MET A 474 17.46 -14.22 14.21
N ALA A 475 17.09 -12.95 14.26
CA ALA A 475 17.91 -11.86 13.74
C ALA A 475 19.24 -11.76 14.51
N CYS A 476 19.20 -11.90 15.84
CA CYS A 476 20.38 -11.93 16.70
C CYS A 476 21.30 -13.11 16.39
N GLN A 477 20.76 -14.32 16.21
CA GLN A 477 21.53 -15.49 15.77
C GLN A 477 22.23 -15.24 14.42
N GLY A 478 21.50 -14.62 13.47
CA GLY A 478 22.04 -14.21 12.17
C GLY A 478 23.20 -13.23 12.32
N ALA A 479 23.03 -12.21 13.15
CA ALA A 479 24.06 -11.22 13.45
C ALA A 479 25.29 -11.86 14.09
N LEU A 480 25.11 -12.70 15.10
CA LEU A 480 26.23 -13.37 15.78
C LEU A 480 27.04 -14.26 14.84
N ARG A 481 26.37 -14.98 13.92
CA ARG A 481 27.08 -15.74 12.85
C ARG A 481 28.03 -14.88 12.04
N LEU A 482 27.57 -13.70 11.66
CA LEU A 482 28.36 -12.75 10.85
C LEU A 482 29.46 -12.05 11.67
N CYS A 483 29.25 -11.89 12.96
CA CYS A 483 30.22 -11.31 13.90
C CYS A 483 31.28 -12.31 14.39
N ALA A 484 31.02 -13.62 14.38
CA ALA A 484 31.94 -14.64 14.88
C ALA A 484 33.39 -14.60 14.35
N PRO A 485 33.65 -14.22 13.07
CA PRO A 485 35.03 -14.08 12.57
C PRO A 485 35.86 -12.99 13.26
N PHE A 486 35.21 -11.99 13.86
CA PHE A 486 35.87 -10.88 14.54
C PHE A 486 36.24 -11.23 15.99
N LEU A 487 35.49 -12.15 16.60
CA LEU A 487 35.73 -12.63 17.95
C LEU A 487 36.74 -13.79 18.03
N GLY A 488 37.26 -14.27 16.91
CA GLY A 488 38.15 -15.44 16.88
C GLY A 488 37.47 -16.76 17.24
N LEU A 489 36.15 -16.78 17.37
CA LEU A 489 35.33 -17.89 17.85
C LEU A 489 35.09 -18.93 16.75
N ARG A 490 36.08 -19.75 16.40
CA ARG A 490 35.98 -20.77 15.34
C ARG A 490 34.90 -21.81 15.63
N ARG A 491 34.76 -22.28 16.88
CA ARG A 491 33.76 -23.26 17.29
C ARG A 491 32.33 -22.71 17.22
N VAL A 492 32.10 -21.46 17.66
CA VAL A 492 30.82 -20.79 17.54
C VAL A 492 30.39 -20.67 16.08
N ARG A 493 31.33 -20.33 15.20
CA ARG A 493 31.07 -20.29 13.74
C ARG A 493 30.67 -21.66 13.19
N GLN A 494 31.30 -22.74 13.62
CA GLN A 494 30.96 -24.11 13.20
C GLN A 494 29.62 -24.55 13.77
N GLY A 495 29.35 -24.30 15.05
CA GLY A 495 28.09 -24.63 15.69
C GLY A 495 26.89 -23.88 15.13
N LEU A 496 27.08 -22.60 14.75
CA LEU A 496 26.04 -21.79 14.09
C LEU A 496 25.88 -22.08 12.59
N ALA A 497 26.91 -22.63 11.93
CA ALA A 497 26.88 -22.97 10.50
C ALA A 497 26.21 -24.31 10.21
N VAL A 498 26.37 -25.27 11.10
CA VAL A 498 25.66 -26.54 11.02
C VAL A 498 24.30 -26.30 11.68
N ASN A 499 23.23 -26.62 10.98
CA ASN A 499 21.83 -26.51 11.43
C ASN A 499 21.51 -27.47 12.60
N THR A 500 22.52 -27.80 13.41
CA THR A 500 22.39 -28.51 14.66
C THR A 500 21.74 -27.56 15.65
N ARG A 501 20.65 -28.00 16.26
CA ARG A 501 19.98 -27.40 17.42
C ARG A 501 20.93 -27.35 18.62
N LEU A 502 22.06 -26.62 18.50
CA LEU A 502 22.84 -26.25 19.68
C LEU A 502 21.90 -25.45 20.59
N SER A 503 21.69 -25.94 21.79
CA SER A 503 20.87 -25.22 22.75
C SER A 503 21.58 -23.88 22.98
N ALA A 504 20.78 -22.81 23.13
CA ALA A 504 21.35 -21.48 23.43
C ALA A 504 22.23 -21.51 24.69
N ALA A 505 22.05 -22.52 25.57
CA ALA A 505 22.88 -22.78 26.75
C ALA A 505 24.27 -23.30 26.39
N GLU A 506 24.40 -24.19 25.42
CA GLU A 506 25.70 -24.69 24.92
C GLU A 506 26.48 -23.61 24.20
N LEU A 507 25.79 -22.80 23.39
CA LEU A 507 26.39 -21.61 22.74
C LEU A 507 26.87 -20.58 23.77
N LEU A 508 26.07 -20.29 24.79
CA LEU A 508 26.43 -19.41 25.91
C LEU A 508 27.67 -19.96 26.66
N GLY A 509 27.66 -21.25 27.00
CA GLY A 509 28.76 -21.93 27.67
C GLY A 509 30.08 -21.86 26.88
N ASP A 510 30.02 -22.13 25.58
CA ASP A 510 31.19 -22.06 24.69
C ASP A 510 31.71 -20.62 24.53
N VAL A 511 30.85 -19.64 24.33
CA VAL A 511 31.22 -18.23 24.23
C VAL A 511 31.82 -17.73 25.54
N CYS A 512 31.19 -17.97 26.69
CA CYS A 512 31.72 -17.59 27.99
C CYS A 512 33.07 -18.26 28.29
N SER A 513 33.23 -19.54 27.99
CA SER A 513 34.47 -20.27 28.20
C SER A 513 35.62 -19.74 27.35
N GLN A 514 35.37 -19.30 26.13
CA GLN A 514 36.41 -18.74 25.24
C GLN A 514 36.79 -17.31 25.62
N LEU A 515 35.84 -16.52 26.10
CA LEU A 515 36.11 -15.15 26.55
C LEU A 515 36.92 -15.11 27.84
N VAL A 516 36.63 -16.00 28.78
CA VAL A 516 37.45 -16.18 29.98
C VAL A 516 38.89 -16.51 29.61
N ARG A 517 39.11 -17.34 28.60
CA ARG A 517 40.46 -17.67 28.09
C ARG A 517 41.14 -16.50 27.38
N SER A 518 40.38 -15.62 26.71
CA SER A 518 40.92 -14.44 26.03
C SER A 518 41.24 -13.31 26.99
N CYS A 519 40.57 -13.25 28.17
CA CYS A 519 40.80 -12.27 29.22
C CYS A 519 41.85 -12.73 30.27
N ALA A 520 42.28 -14.00 30.20
CA ALA A 520 43.38 -14.44 31.08
C ALA A 520 44.67 -13.71 30.65
N PRO A 521 45.34 -12.97 31.55
CA PRO A 521 46.60 -12.28 31.25
C PRO A 521 47.61 -13.35 30.76
N GLY A 522 48.26 -13.07 29.63
CA GLY A 522 49.15 -13.98 28.94
C GLY A 522 50.22 -14.52 29.91
N ARG A 523 50.21 -15.84 30.04
CA ARG A 523 51.39 -16.56 30.53
C ARG A 523 52.40 -16.69 29.39
N ASP A 524 52.87 -15.58 28.86
CA ASP A 524 54.02 -15.54 27.99
C ASP A 524 55.11 -14.77 28.73
N GLY A 525 56.02 -15.50 29.36
CA GLY A 525 57.17 -14.87 29.93
C GLY A 525 57.79 -15.62 31.11
N ALA A 526 58.01 -16.93 31.01
CA ALA A 526 58.97 -17.58 31.85
C ALA A 526 59.64 -18.75 31.06
N ALA A 527 60.32 -18.41 29.97
CA ALA A 527 61.42 -19.21 29.49
C ALA A 527 62.65 -18.70 30.25
N GLY A 528 62.96 -19.36 31.38
CA GLY A 528 64.20 -19.18 32.09
C GLY A 528 65.39 -19.49 31.17
N PRO A 529 66.54 -18.86 31.35
CA PRO A 529 67.70 -19.08 30.51
C PRO A 529 68.20 -20.52 30.64
N SER A 530 68.34 -21.21 29.50
CA SER A 530 68.98 -22.51 29.36
C SER A 530 70.42 -22.42 29.87
N PRO A 531 70.91 -23.34 30.71
CA PRO A 531 72.30 -23.35 31.11
C PRO A 531 73.20 -23.70 29.87
N ALA A 532 74.25 -22.90 29.74
CA ALA A 532 75.28 -23.11 28.71
C ALA A 532 75.97 -24.47 28.87
N PRO A 533 76.40 -25.15 27.79
CA PRO A 533 77.16 -26.41 27.89
C PRO A 533 78.57 -26.12 28.42
N GLY A 534 78.88 -26.76 29.54
CA GLY A 534 80.24 -26.73 30.14
C GLY A 534 81.26 -27.32 29.20
N GLU A 535 82.33 -26.55 28.97
CA GLU A 535 83.54 -27.02 28.35
C GLU A 535 84.16 -28.15 29.21
N GLY A 536 84.30 -29.36 28.63
CA GLY A 536 85.06 -30.43 29.17
C GLY A 536 86.51 -30.22 28.91
N GLY A 537 87.26 -29.86 29.97
CA GLY A 537 88.74 -29.87 29.93
C GLY A 537 89.27 -31.27 29.88
N SER A 538 90.22 -31.45 28.94
CA SER A 538 91.08 -32.57 28.79
C SER A 538 92.07 -32.73 29.94
N GLY A 539 92.26 -33.91 30.41
CA GLY A 539 93.37 -34.35 31.25
C GLY A 539 93.41 -35.83 31.28
#